data_4f7b5b9898007c987202bb61433ebc27
#
_entry.id   4f7b5b9898007c987202bb61433ebc27
#
_cell.length_a   1.000
_cell.length_b   1.000
_cell.length_c   1.000
_cell.angle_alpha   90.00
_cell.angle_beta   90.00
_cell.angle_gamma   90.00
#
_symmetry.space_group_name_H-M   'P 1'
#
loop_
_entity.id
_entity.type
_entity.pdbx_description
1 polymer ?
#
loop_
_entity_poly.entity_id
_entity_poly.type
_entity_poly.pdbx_seq_one_letter_code
_entity_poly.pdbx_strand_id
1 'polypeptide(L)'
;EPAPISPYEDDAAFNYIHRCVSGVYPEAGFAPYVQNSCTDSREFNEICDRVYRFCGFIYSGEARKLIHAANERIGVDVYKRGIEFYVAFLANLGQL
;
A
#
# COMPACT_ATOMS: atom_id res chain seq x y z
N GLU A 1 -5.55 -12.83 -18.69
CA GLU A 1 -4.54 -13.64 -18.03
C GLU A 1 -4.40 -13.22 -16.55
N PRO A 2 -4.19 -14.16 -15.64
CA PRO A 2 -3.92 -13.80 -14.25
C PRO A 2 -2.60 -13.07 -14.13
N ALA A 3 -2.55 -12.05 -13.26
CA ALA A 3 -1.32 -11.33 -12.98
C ALA A 3 -0.34 -12.23 -12.23
N PRO A 4 0.98 -12.05 -12.43
CA PRO A 4 1.97 -12.80 -11.67
C PRO A 4 1.92 -12.38 -10.19
N ILE A 5 2.30 -13.32 -9.31
CA ILE A 5 2.37 -13.04 -7.88
C ILE A 5 3.74 -12.45 -7.57
N SER A 6 3.76 -11.24 -6.99
CA SER A 6 5.00 -10.60 -6.58
C SER A 6 5.58 -11.30 -5.33
N PRO A 7 6.91 -11.38 -5.20
CA PRO A 7 7.53 -12.02 -4.05
C PRO A 7 7.17 -11.36 -2.72
N TYR A 8 6.88 -12.16 -1.70
CA TYR A 8 6.54 -11.64 -0.38
C TYR A 8 7.29 -12.38 0.75
N GLU A 9 7.87 -13.53 0.49
CA GLU A 9 8.65 -14.26 1.49
C GLU A 9 10.11 -13.83 1.38
N ASP A 10 10.70 -13.35 2.47
CA ASP A 10 12.09 -12.88 2.55
C ASP A 10 12.50 -11.91 1.44
N ASP A 11 11.53 -11.16 0.92
CA ASP A 11 11.81 -10.19 -0.13
C ASP A 11 12.12 -8.82 0.48
N ALA A 12 13.23 -8.21 0.03
CA ALA A 12 13.69 -6.94 0.60
C ALA A 12 12.66 -5.82 0.41
N ALA A 13 12.04 -5.75 -0.76
CA ALA A 13 11.04 -4.70 -1.04
C ALA A 13 9.79 -4.89 -0.21
N PHE A 14 9.27 -6.11 -0.10
CA PHE A 14 8.10 -6.40 0.70
C PHE A 14 8.39 -6.13 2.18
N ASN A 15 9.55 -6.56 2.67
CA ASN A 15 9.95 -6.34 4.06
C ASN A 15 10.13 -4.85 4.37
N TYR A 16 10.58 -4.08 3.40
CA TYR A 16 10.72 -2.63 3.54
C TYR A 16 9.35 -1.97 3.78
N ILE A 17 8.34 -2.35 3.00
CA ILE A 17 6.99 -1.84 3.19
C ILE A 17 6.50 -2.19 4.60
N HIS A 18 6.75 -3.42 5.05
CA HIS A 18 6.37 -3.87 6.39
C HIS A 18 7.02 -3.01 7.48
N ARG A 19 8.31 -2.72 7.34
CA ARG A 19 9.01 -1.86 8.32
C ARG A 19 8.41 -0.47 8.38
N CYS A 20 8.08 0.11 7.22
CA CYS A 20 7.46 1.44 7.16
C CYS A 20 6.08 1.44 7.81
N VAL A 21 5.28 0.40 7.56
CA VAL A 21 3.97 0.25 8.20
C VAL A 21 4.12 0.15 9.72
N SER A 22 5.04 -0.68 10.20
CA SER A 22 5.24 -0.88 11.64
C SER A 22 5.73 0.40 12.34
N GLY A 23 6.46 1.25 11.64
CA GLY A 23 6.96 2.50 12.19
C GLY A 23 5.87 3.55 12.37
N VAL A 24 4.91 3.61 11.45
CA VAL A 24 3.83 4.62 11.48
C VAL A 24 2.55 4.06 12.10
N TYR A 25 2.27 2.78 11.88
CA TYR A 25 1.08 2.09 12.39
C TYR A 25 1.51 0.88 13.23
N PRO A 26 2.10 1.10 14.41
CA PRO A 26 2.61 -0.04 15.21
C PRO A 26 1.50 -0.97 15.71
N GLU A 27 0.25 -0.51 15.72
CA GLU A 27 -0.91 -1.31 16.12
C GLU A 27 -1.44 -2.21 15.00
N ALA A 28 -0.96 -2.03 13.76
CA ALA A 28 -1.50 -2.76 12.62
C ALA A 28 -0.76 -4.06 12.37
N GLY A 29 -1.49 -5.08 11.95
CA GLY A 29 -0.91 -6.29 11.40
C GLY A 29 -0.52 -6.08 9.94
N PHE A 30 0.26 -6.99 9.39
CA PHE A 30 0.71 -6.91 8.01
C PHE A 30 0.74 -8.31 7.39
N ALA A 31 0.08 -8.45 6.24
CA ALA A 31 0.01 -9.72 5.54
C ALA A 31 -0.25 -9.52 4.05
N PRO A 32 0.25 -10.40 3.20
CA PRO A 32 -0.09 -10.34 1.78
C PRO A 32 -1.49 -10.87 1.54
N TYR A 33 -2.15 -10.37 0.51
CA TYR A 33 -3.41 -10.92 0.05
C TYR A 33 -3.61 -10.58 -1.43
N VAL A 34 -4.62 -11.19 -2.04
CA VAL A 34 -4.92 -10.96 -3.46
C VAL A 34 -5.90 -9.80 -3.58
N GLN A 35 -5.52 -8.79 -4.34
CA GLN A 35 -6.36 -7.63 -4.62
C GLN A 35 -7.20 -7.90 -5.86
N ASN A 36 -8.52 -7.84 -5.71
CA ASN A 36 -9.45 -8.14 -6.78
C ASN A 36 -9.79 -6.96 -7.69
N SER A 37 -9.48 -5.74 -7.27
CA SER A 37 -9.76 -4.55 -8.06
C SER A 37 -8.67 -4.30 -9.10
N CYS A 38 -9.02 -3.56 -10.16
CA CYS A 38 -8.08 -3.18 -11.19
C CYS A 38 -7.41 -1.86 -10.86
N THR A 39 -6.12 -1.76 -11.13
CA THR A 39 -5.34 -0.52 -11.03
C THR A 39 -4.36 -0.46 -12.18
N ASP A 40 -3.72 0.69 -12.37
CA ASP A 40 -2.67 0.85 -13.37
C ASP A 40 -1.44 0.01 -13.05
N SER A 41 -1.34 -0.53 -11.84
CA SER A 41 -0.20 -1.36 -11.43
C SER A 41 -0.01 -2.58 -12.32
N ARG A 42 -1.07 -3.08 -12.94
CA ARG A 42 -0.97 -4.25 -13.82
C ARG A 42 -0.08 -3.99 -15.04
N GLU A 43 0.04 -2.74 -15.46
CA GLU A 43 0.89 -2.37 -16.59
C GLU A 43 2.37 -2.53 -16.27
N PHE A 44 2.72 -2.43 -14.98
CA PHE A 44 4.10 -2.56 -14.54
C PHE A 44 4.58 -4.01 -14.45
N ASN A 45 3.68 -4.99 -14.53
CA ASN A 45 4.05 -6.39 -14.49
C ASN A 45 4.90 -6.81 -15.69
N GLU A 46 4.85 -6.05 -16.78
CA GLU A 46 5.64 -6.32 -17.98
C GLU A 46 7.11 -5.92 -17.82
N ILE A 47 7.41 -4.98 -16.92
CA ILE A 47 8.75 -4.43 -16.75
C ILE A 47 9.33 -4.69 -15.36
N CYS A 48 8.53 -5.23 -14.44
CA CYS A 48 8.97 -5.47 -13.07
C CYS A 48 8.23 -6.66 -12.48
N ASP A 49 8.95 -7.54 -11.80
CA ASP A 49 8.35 -8.70 -11.14
C ASP A 49 7.98 -8.44 -9.68
N ARG A 50 8.19 -7.21 -9.19
CA ARG A 50 7.83 -6.78 -7.84
C ARG A 50 6.86 -5.61 -7.91
N VAL A 51 5.59 -5.94 -8.08
CA VAL A 51 4.50 -4.96 -8.15
C VAL A 51 3.58 -5.20 -6.97
N TYR A 52 3.57 -4.25 -6.02
CA TYR A 52 2.76 -4.34 -4.80
C TYR A 52 1.67 -3.29 -4.82
N ARG A 53 0.43 -3.76 -4.65
CA ARG A 53 -0.73 -2.88 -4.55
C ARG A 53 -0.93 -2.55 -3.08
N PHE A 54 -0.56 -1.34 -2.70
CA PHE A 54 -0.55 -0.94 -1.30
C PHE A 54 -0.97 0.52 -1.18
N CYS A 55 -1.69 0.82 -0.10
CA CYS A 55 -2.09 2.18 0.22
C CYS A 55 -1.71 2.47 1.67
N GLY A 56 -0.97 3.56 1.89
CA GLY A 56 -0.51 3.96 3.22
C GLY A 56 -1.55 4.66 4.08
N PHE A 57 -2.80 4.75 3.60
CA PHE A 57 -3.90 5.37 4.35
C PHE A 57 -4.80 4.28 4.91
N ILE A 58 -5.35 4.53 6.12
CA ILE A 58 -6.31 3.62 6.73
C ILE A 58 -7.69 3.88 6.12
N TYR A 59 -8.31 2.83 5.56
CA TYR A 59 -9.66 2.90 5.03
C TYR A 59 -10.59 2.02 5.85
N SER A 60 -11.59 2.63 6.49
CA SER A 60 -12.70 1.89 7.08
C SER A 60 -13.61 1.35 5.98
N GLY A 61 -14.50 0.42 6.33
CA GLY A 61 -15.48 -0.09 5.37
C GLY A 61 -16.34 1.02 4.78
N GLU A 62 -16.71 2.03 5.59
CA GLU A 62 -17.50 3.17 5.13
C GLU A 62 -16.68 4.07 4.21
N ALA A 63 -15.41 4.34 4.54
CA ALA A 63 -14.55 5.17 3.71
C ALA A 63 -14.31 4.53 2.34
N ARG A 64 -14.20 3.20 2.29
CA ARG A 64 -14.01 2.48 1.02
C ARG A 64 -15.19 2.64 0.08
N LYS A 65 -16.40 2.78 0.62
CA LYS A 65 -17.60 3.00 -0.19
C LYS A 65 -17.62 4.35 -0.86
N LEU A 66 -16.81 5.30 -0.41
CA LEU A 66 -16.73 6.64 -0.96
C LEU A 66 -15.78 6.73 -2.14
N ILE A 67 -14.93 5.73 -2.35
CA ILE A 67 -13.99 5.71 -3.48
C ILE A 67 -14.80 5.65 -4.78
N HIS A 68 -14.55 6.61 -5.66
CA HIS A 68 -15.30 6.81 -6.91
C HIS A 68 -16.77 7.16 -6.71
N ALA A 69 -17.18 7.48 -5.48
CA ALA A 69 -18.55 7.94 -5.20
C ALA A 69 -18.66 9.45 -5.28
N ALA A 70 -19.91 9.97 -5.33
CA ALA A 70 -20.17 11.40 -5.50
C ALA A 70 -19.58 12.26 -4.38
N ASN A 71 -19.51 11.72 -3.16
CA ASN A 71 -18.99 12.44 -1.99
C ASN A 71 -17.67 11.84 -1.51
N GLU A 72 -16.82 11.44 -2.43
CA GLU A 72 -15.52 10.88 -2.09
C GLU A 72 -14.73 11.84 -1.20
N ARG A 73 -14.25 11.32 -0.06
CA ARG A 73 -13.53 12.15 0.90
C ARG A 73 -12.69 11.26 1.83
N ILE A 74 -11.75 11.90 2.55
CA ILE A 74 -10.90 11.24 3.51
C ILE A 74 -10.84 12.08 4.79
N GLY A 75 -10.78 11.43 5.96
CA GLY A 75 -10.64 12.13 7.23
C GLY A 75 -9.28 12.82 7.35
N VAL A 76 -9.25 13.98 8.02
CA VAL A 76 -8.01 14.76 8.17
C VAL A 76 -6.94 13.98 8.91
N ASP A 77 -7.30 13.29 10.00
CA ASP A 77 -6.33 12.49 10.77
C ASP A 77 -5.80 11.31 9.98
N VAL A 78 -6.66 10.66 9.21
CA VAL A 78 -6.28 9.57 8.32
C VAL A 78 -5.30 10.07 7.27
N TYR A 79 -5.59 11.23 6.69
CA TYR A 79 -4.75 11.85 5.67
C TYR A 79 -3.36 12.19 6.22
N LYS A 80 -3.32 12.82 7.40
CA LYS A 80 -2.04 13.18 8.05
C LYS A 80 -1.18 11.96 8.31
N ARG A 81 -1.76 10.90 8.85
CA ARG A 81 -1.01 9.69 9.18
C ARG A 81 -0.50 8.99 7.92
N GLY A 82 -1.28 9.02 6.85
CA GLY A 82 -0.84 8.53 5.55
C GLY A 82 0.33 9.32 4.99
N ILE A 83 0.32 10.65 5.15
CA ILE A 83 1.45 11.48 4.75
C ILE A 83 2.70 11.09 5.54
N GLU A 84 2.58 10.88 6.84
CA GLU A 84 3.71 10.43 7.68
C GLU A 84 4.28 9.12 7.16
N PHE A 85 3.42 8.19 6.75
CA PHE A 85 3.86 6.93 6.15
C PHE A 85 4.69 7.19 4.89
N TYR A 86 4.19 7.99 3.97
CA TYR A 86 4.88 8.22 2.70
C TYR A 86 6.15 9.04 2.87
N VAL A 87 6.20 9.95 3.82
CA VAL A 87 7.44 10.66 4.15
C VAL A 87 8.50 9.67 4.64
N ALA A 88 8.14 8.78 5.56
CA ALA A 88 9.07 7.76 6.06
C ALA A 88 9.50 6.80 4.95
N PHE A 89 8.54 6.40 4.11
CA PHE A 89 8.79 5.48 3.00
C PHE A 89 9.81 6.06 2.02
N LEU A 90 9.61 7.31 1.60
CA LEU A 90 10.48 7.96 0.63
C LEU A 90 11.83 8.35 1.23
N ALA A 91 11.85 8.78 2.50
CA ALA A 91 13.08 9.22 3.16
C ALA A 91 14.08 8.08 3.32
N ASN A 92 13.60 6.84 3.52
CA ASN A 92 14.45 5.70 3.79
C ASN A 92 14.61 4.76 2.58
N LEU A 93 14.06 5.13 1.44
CA LEU A 93 14.04 4.27 0.26
C LEU A 93 15.43 3.92 -0.23
N GLY A 94 16.39 4.82 -0.05
CA GLY A 94 17.77 4.57 -0.44
C GLY A 94 18.48 3.48 0.35
N GLN A 95 17.87 3.01 1.44
CA GLN A 95 18.42 1.92 2.26
C GLN A 95 17.98 0.53 1.78
N LEU A 96 17.12 0.51 0.80
CA LEU A 96 16.56 -0.74 0.26
C LEU A 96 17.61 -1.52 -0.55
#